data_9535a9a5d31b67eae621c90795afc0a3
#
_entry.id   9535a9a5d31b67eae621c90795afc0a3
#
_cell.length_a   1.000
_cell.length_b   1.000
_cell.length_c   1.000
_cell.angle_alpha   90.00
_cell.angle_beta   90.00
_cell.angle_gamma   90.00
#
_symmetry.space_group_name_H-M   'P 1'
#
loop_
_entity.id
_entity.type
_entity.pdbx_description
1 polymer ?
#
loop_
_entity_poly.entity_id
_entity_poly.type
_entity_poly.pdbx_seq_one_letter_code
_entity_poly.pdbx_strand_id
1 'polypeptide(L)'
;MDRRDFLKILGLFALSPKKIYAQKIKSKEAVIIGAGIIGCSIAYELSKRGVKVTLIDKNAPGSACSGSSFSWINATYPKKPYSYNLFSQLGINAFRLMQRELSL
;
A
#
# COMPACT_ATOMS: atom_id res chain seq x y z
N MET A 1 -23.09 0.12 -15.90
CA MET A 1 -22.38 -1.18 -15.92
C MET A 1 -22.93 -2.02 -14.79
N ASP A 2 -23.62 -3.12 -15.12
CA ASP A 2 -24.27 -3.97 -14.12
C ASP A 2 -23.20 -4.83 -13.41
N ARG A 3 -23.45 -5.18 -12.15
CA ARG A 3 -22.60 -6.01 -11.31
C ARG A 3 -22.23 -7.35 -11.97
N ARG A 4 -23.15 -7.90 -12.76
CA ARG A 4 -22.94 -9.13 -13.56
C ARG A 4 -21.95 -8.93 -14.70
N ASP A 5 -21.98 -7.78 -15.35
CA ASP A 5 -21.06 -7.48 -16.47
C ASP A 5 -19.65 -7.23 -15.98
N PHE A 6 -19.50 -6.61 -14.82
CA PHE A 6 -18.22 -6.45 -14.13
C PHE A 6 -17.58 -7.81 -13.81
N LEU A 7 -18.37 -8.76 -13.27
CA LEU A 7 -17.88 -10.11 -12.96
C LEU A 7 -17.51 -10.92 -14.21
N LYS A 8 -18.23 -10.75 -15.32
CA LYS A 8 -17.88 -11.39 -16.61
C LYS A 8 -16.55 -10.86 -17.15
N ILE A 9 -16.35 -9.54 -17.09
CA ILE A 9 -15.10 -8.89 -17.53
C ILE A 9 -13.94 -9.37 -16.66
N LEU A 10 -14.11 -9.42 -15.33
CA LEU A 10 -13.11 -9.91 -14.40
C LEU A 10 -12.75 -11.38 -14.67
N GLY A 11 -13.76 -12.22 -14.93
CA GLY A 11 -13.58 -13.63 -15.32
C GLY A 11 -12.82 -13.80 -16.64
N LEU A 12 -13.07 -12.95 -17.63
CA LEU A 12 -12.35 -12.97 -18.91
C LEU A 12 -10.87 -12.59 -18.72
N PHE A 13 -10.56 -11.65 -17.83
CA PHE A 13 -9.18 -11.29 -17.48
C PHE A 13 -8.44 -12.42 -16.75
N ALA A 14 -9.15 -13.18 -15.90
CA ALA A 14 -8.57 -14.32 -15.18
C ALA A 14 -8.26 -15.52 -16.09
N LEU A 15 -9.00 -15.67 -17.20
CA LEU A 15 -8.82 -16.75 -18.17
C LEU A 15 -7.83 -16.39 -19.30
N SER A 16 -7.31 -15.17 -19.31
CA SER A 16 -6.32 -14.77 -20.29
C SER A 16 -4.97 -15.42 -19.97
N PRO A 17 -4.46 -16.36 -20.79
CA PRO A 17 -3.18 -17.05 -20.53
C PRO A 17 -1.98 -16.16 -20.88
N LYS A 18 -2.13 -14.86 -20.85
CA LYS A 18 -0.97 -13.98 -20.91
C LYS A 18 -0.17 -14.22 -19.64
N LYS A 19 0.84 -15.10 -19.76
CA LYS A 19 1.99 -15.05 -18.88
C LYS A 19 2.37 -13.58 -18.82
N ILE A 20 2.03 -12.93 -17.71
CA ILE A 20 2.62 -11.65 -17.38
C ILE A 20 4.08 -12.04 -17.17
N TYR A 21 4.86 -11.99 -18.23
CA TYR A 21 6.29 -12.00 -18.11
C TYR A 21 6.57 -10.77 -17.25
N ALA A 22 6.88 -11.00 -15.99
CA ALA A 22 7.56 -10.00 -15.20
C ALA A 22 8.83 -9.70 -16.00
N GLN A 23 8.74 -8.69 -16.84
CA GLN A 23 9.88 -8.17 -17.57
C GLN A 23 10.92 -7.91 -16.49
N LYS A 24 12.08 -8.54 -16.60
CA LYS A 24 13.18 -8.34 -15.69
C LYS A 24 13.50 -6.84 -15.76
N ILE A 25 12.90 -6.08 -14.85
CA ILE A 25 12.99 -4.63 -14.81
C ILE A 25 14.46 -4.33 -14.56
N LYS A 26 15.15 -3.91 -15.61
CA LYS A 26 16.60 -3.57 -15.58
C LYS A 26 16.88 -2.36 -14.69
N SER A 27 15.92 -1.47 -14.50
CA SER A 27 15.99 -0.34 -13.59
C SER A 27 15.03 -0.55 -12.42
N LYS A 28 15.54 -0.49 -11.21
CA LYS A 28 14.73 -0.50 -10.00
C LYS A 28 14.19 0.92 -9.76
N GLU A 29 13.25 1.34 -10.58
CA GLU A 29 12.58 2.64 -10.46
C GLU A 29 11.09 2.45 -10.25
N ALA A 30 10.48 3.27 -9.41
CA ALA A 30 9.06 3.27 -9.15
C ALA A 30 8.53 4.70 -9.04
N VAL A 31 7.33 4.92 -9.57
CA VAL A 31 6.58 6.16 -9.40
C VAL A 31 5.36 5.85 -8.54
N ILE A 32 5.18 6.62 -7.47
CA ILE A 32 4.04 6.50 -6.55
C ILE A 32 3.23 7.78 -6.64
N ILE A 33 1.95 7.66 -6.86
CA ILE A 33 1.03 8.79 -6.92
C ILE A 33 0.20 8.81 -5.64
N GLY A 34 0.32 9.90 -4.90
CA GLY A 34 -0.31 10.15 -3.62
C GLY A 34 0.66 10.05 -2.44
N ALA A 35 0.96 11.19 -1.80
CA ALA A 35 1.82 11.29 -0.62
C ALA A 35 1.02 11.27 0.69
N GLY A 36 0.01 10.41 0.77
CA GLY A 36 -0.65 10.04 2.02
C GLY A 36 0.13 8.95 2.75
N ILE A 37 -0.37 8.50 3.90
CA ILE A 37 0.31 7.48 4.74
C ILE A 37 0.66 6.20 3.96
N ILE A 38 -0.21 5.74 3.07
CA ILE A 38 0.01 4.54 2.26
C ILE A 38 1.14 4.77 1.26
N GLY A 39 1.07 5.84 0.47
CA GLY A 39 2.08 6.14 -0.54
C GLY A 39 3.46 6.39 0.07
N CYS A 40 3.53 7.12 1.17
CA CYS A 40 4.77 7.35 1.90
C CYS A 40 5.36 6.04 2.46
N SER A 41 4.53 5.17 3.03
CA SER A 41 4.99 3.87 3.56
C SER A 41 5.54 2.97 2.45
N ILE A 42 4.88 2.91 1.29
CA ILE A 42 5.35 2.15 0.13
C ILE A 42 6.66 2.74 -0.40
N ALA A 43 6.75 4.08 -0.52
CA ALA A 43 7.95 4.76 -0.97
C ALA A 43 9.14 4.45 -0.06
N TYR A 44 8.93 4.51 1.24
CA TYR A 44 9.94 4.20 2.25
C TYR A 44 10.46 2.76 2.12
N GLU A 45 9.56 1.77 2.08
CA GLU A 45 9.93 0.37 1.96
C GLU A 45 10.63 0.03 0.65
N LEU A 46 10.23 0.63 -0.46
CA LEU A 46 10.89 0.45 -1.74
C LEU A 46 12.28 1.09 -1.75
N SER A 47 12.42 2.28 -1.17
CA SER A 47 13.72 2.97 -1.06
C SER A 47 14.71 2.17 -0.22
N LYS A 48 14.28 1.56 0.89
CA LYS A 48 15.11 0.64 1.70
C LYS A 48 15.63 -0.56 0.89
N ARG A 49 14.87 -0.99 -0.11
CA ARG A 49 15.24 -2.09 -1.01
C ARG A 49 16.09 -1.64 -2.20
N GLY A 50 16.53 -0.40 -2.21
CA GLY A 50 17.36 0.17 -3.26
C GLY A 50 16.61 0.46 -4.56
N VAL A 51 15.30 0.66 -4.49
CA VAL A 51 14.50 1.14 -5.61
C VAL A 51 14.57 2.67 -5.64
N LYS A 52 14.84 3.25 -6.80
CA LYS A 52 14.73 4.70 -6.99
C LYS A 52 13.25 5.08 -7.07
N VAL A 53 12.75 5.78 -6.05
CA VAL A 53 11.33 6.11 -5.94
C VAL A 53 11.11 7.59 -6.24
N THR A 54 10.11 7.86 -7.09
CA THR A 54 9.54 9.19 -7.29
C THR A 54 8.15 9.23 -6.70
N LEU A 55 7.95 10.05 -5.67
CA LEU A 55 6.65 10.25 -5.03
C LEU A 55 6.03 11.54 -5.53
N ILE A 56 4.81 11.49 -6.04
CA ILE A 56 4.09 12.63 -6.64
C ILE A 56 2.78 12.84 -5.88
N ASP A 57 2.50 14.07 -5.51
CA ASP A 57 1.20 14.47 -4.99
C ASP A 57 0.78 15.81 -5.60
N LYS A 58 -0.52 16.05 -5.71
CA LYS A 58 -1.07 17.33 -6.19
C LYS A 58 -0.99 18.44 -5.14
N ASN A 59 -0.89 18.07 -3.87
CA ASN A 59 -0.86 18.98 -2.72
C ASN A 59 0.31 18.62 -1.79
N ALA A 60 0.38 19.28 -0.64
CA ALA A 60 1.36 18.95 0.39
C ALA A 60 1.16 17.51 0.89
N PRO A 61 2.24 16.79 1.25
CA PRO A 61 2.15 15.44 1.80
C PRO A 61 1.21 15.37 3.01
N GLY A 62 0.36 14.35 3.04
CA GLY A 62 -0.58 14.13 4.13
C GLY A 62 -1.79 15.07 4.18
N SER A 63 -1.91 16.04 3.28
CA SER A 63 -2.94 17.09 3.34
C SER A 63 -4.36 16.62 3.03
N ALA A 64 -4.54 15.42 2.49
CA ALA A 64 -5.86 14.84 2.19
C ALA A 64 -6.35 13.93 3.34
N CYS A 65 -6.82 12.74 3.03
CA CYS A 65 -7.39 11.79 4.00
C CYS A 65 -6.47 11.50 5.19
N SER A 66 -5.16 11.45 5.00
CA SER A 66 -4.22 11.18 6.09
C SER A 66 -4.20 12.30 7.13
N GLY A 67 -4.23 13.56 6.70
CA GLY A 67 -4.26 14.70 7.60
C GLY A 67 -5.62 14.96 8.24
N SER A 68 -6.70 14.48 7.62
CA SER A 68 -8.08 14.62 8.13
C SER A 68 -8.52 13.41 8.96
N SER A 69 -7.67 12.41 9.10
CA SER A 69 -7.97 11.17 9.80
C SER A 69 -7.77 11.32 11.32
N PHE A 70 -8.60 10.66 12.10
CA PHE A 70 -8.42 10.55 13.56
C PHE A 70 -7.13 9.79 13.93
N SER A 71 -6.56 9.04 13.02
CA SER A 71 -5.23 8.38 13.11
C SER A 71 -5.05 7.49 14.35
N TRP A 72 -6.08 6.81 14.80
CA TRP A 72 -5.97 5.88 15.92
C TRP A 72 -5.32 4.56 15.51
N ILE A 73 -4.06 4.38 15.89
CA ILE A 73 -3.31 3.14 15.65
C ILE A 73 -3.65 2.15 16.77
N ASN A 74 -4.53 1.20 16.47
CA ASN A 74 -5.04 0.25 17.46
C ASN A 74 -5.17 -1.17 16.89
N ALA A 75 -4.64 -2.15 17.62
CA ALA A 75 -4.83 -3.57 17.37
C ALA A 75 -5.27 -4.34 18.64
N THR A 76 -5.64 -3.66 19.70
CA THR A 76 -6.03 -4.30 20.97
C THR A 76 -7.45 -4.87 20.91
N TYR A 77 -8.28 -4.36 20.02
CA TYR A 77 -9.65 -4.85 19.87
C TYR A 77 -9.69 -6.04 18.89
N PRO A 78 -10.22 -7.21 19.31
CA PRO A 78 -10.30 -8.37 18.44
C PRO A 78 -11.21 -8.09 17.25
N LYS A 79 -10.65 -8.17 16.05
CA LYS A 79 -11.32 -7.92 14.78
C LYS A 79 -11.66 -9.25 14.10
N LYS A 80 -12.83 -9.34 13.50
CA LYS A 80 -13.23 -10.48 12.67
C LYS A 80 -13.17 -10.10 11.19
N PRO A 81 -12.71 -11.01 10.29
CA PRO A 81 -12.17 -12.35 10.57
C PRO A 81 -10.76 -12.30 11.21
N TYR A 82 -10.28 -13.45 11.68
CA TYR A 82 -8.95 -13.57 12.32
C TYR A 82 -7.80 -12.99 11.50
N SER A 83 -7.83 -13.19 10.19
CA SER A 83 -6.83 -12.62 9.27
C SER A 83 -6.72 -11.09 9.37
N TYR A 84 -7.84 -10.40 9.55
CA TYR A 84 -7.85 -8.94 9.74
C TYR A 84 -7.25 -8.54 11.10
N ASN A 85 -7.53 -9.31 12.14
CA ASN A 85 -6.92 -9.08 13.47
C ASN A 85 -5.40 -9.27 13.42
N LEU A 86 -4.94 -10.37 12.82
CA LEU A 86 -3.51 -10.64 12.63
C LEU A 86 -2.83 -9.53 11.82
N PHE A 87 -3.43 -9.10 10.71
CA PHE A 87 -2.90 -8.01 9.89
C PHE A 87 -2.78 -6.70 10.68
N SER A 88 -3.76 -6.40 11.53
CA SER A 88 -3.71 -5.20 12.38
C SER A 88 -2.57 -5.27 13.42
N GLN A 89 -2.32 -6.43 14.01
CA GLN A 89 -1.20 -6.63 14.95
C GLN A 89 0.16 -6.51 14.25
N LEU A 90 0.29 -7.11 13.06
CA LEU A 90 1.50 -6.98 12.24
C LEU A 90 1.76 -5.51 11.87
N GLY A 91 0.70 -4.76 11.53
CA GLY A 91 0.78 -3.34 11.23
C GLY A 91 1.32 -2.50 12.39
N ILE A 92 0.87 -2.75 13.62
CA ILE A 92 1.42 -2.06 14.81
C ILE A 92 2.90 -2.37 15.02
N ASN A 93 3.30 -3.62 14.85
CA ASN A 93 4.70 -4.00 14.99
C ASN A 93 5.57 -3.33 13.92
N ALA A 94 5.12 -3.31 12.67
CA ALA A 94 5.79 -2.61 11.58
C ALA A 94 5.92 -1.10 11.86
N PHE A 95 4.86 -0.48 12.39
CA PHE A 95 4.88 0.93 12.76
C PHE A 95 5.90 1.23 13.85
N ARG A 96 5.99 0.41 14.90
CA ARG A 96 6.99 0.55 15.97
C ARG A 96 8.43 0.43 15.45
N LEU A 97 8.66 -0.49 14.52
CA LEU A 97 9.97 -0.62 13.88
C LEU A 97 10.32 0.65 13.08
N MET A 98 9.38 1.12 12.27
CA MET A 98 9.56 2.34 11.48
C MET A 98 9.83 3.57 12.37
N GLN A 99 9.13 3.72 13.49
CA GLN A 99 9.39 4.81 14.44
C GLN A 99 10.84 4.79 14.96
N ARG A 100 11.36 3.61 15.31
CA ARG A 100 12.76 3.47 15.76
C ARG A 100 13.74 3.80 14.64
N GLU A 101 13.48 3.36 13.42
CA GLU A 101 14.34 3.61 12.25
C GLU A 101 14.38 5.10 11.87
N LEU A 102 13.27 5.80 12.03
CA LEU A 102 13.15 7.22 11.72
C LEU A 102 13.49 8.14 12.91
N SER A 103 13.80 7.58 14.07
CA SER A 103 14.09 8.33 15.31
C SER A 103 12.96 9.29 15.71
N LEU A 104 11.71 8.87 15.53
CA LEU A 104 10.49 9.64 15.84
C LEU A 104 10.01 9.39 17.27
#